data_e13e5ca00cf873fcc2750189db4f0b60
#
_entry.id   e13e5ca00cf873fcc2750189db4f0b60
#
_cell.length_a   1.000
_cell.length_b   1.000
_cell.length_c   1.000
_cell.angle_alpha   90.00
_cell.angle_beta   90.00
_cell.angle_gamma   90.00
#
_symmetry.space_group_name_H-M   'P 1'
#
loop_
_entity.id
_entity.type
_entity.pdbx_description
1 polymer ?
#
loop_
_entity_poly.entity_id
_entity_poly.type
_entity_poly.pdbx_seq_one_letter_code
_entity_poly.pdbx_strand_id
1 'polypeptide(L)'
;MVPGSSFTTQVLTRLVTRGLALPTPSPPAGRYEPFRLQRGTGYLAAQFPSRDGKPVLQGRVGQELSLEQGREAAALAALSAMARIHQALGGFERLEGLLRVDGFVASAEGFLDQPEVLDGASELLLWALGDRGKHARTAFAVARLPKDNSLELIVTFAYKEPRRR
;
A
#
# COMPACT_ATOMS: atom_id res chain seq x y z
N MET A 1 8.28 19.86 -13.80
CA MET A 1 7.44 20.12 -12.59
C MET A 1 6.75 21.45 -12.79
N VAL A 2 5.43 21.53 -12.70
CA VAL A 2 4.67 22.78 -12.76
C VAL A 2 4.89 23.50 -11.41
N PRO A 3 5.48 24.72 -11.40
CA PRO A 3 5.66 25.48 -10.15
C PRO A 3 4.30 25.80 -9.54
N GLY A 4 4.08 25.43 -8.27
CA GLY A 4 2.86 25.73 -7.53
C GLY A 4 1.82 24.59 -7.43
N SER A 5 2.07 23.41 -8.02
CA SER A 5 1.14 22.28 -7.86
C SER A 5 1.23 21.69 -6.45
N SER A 6 0.07 21.32 -5.86
CA SER A 6 0.02 20.66 -4.57
C SER A 6 0.73 19.30 -4.60
N PHE A 7 1.16 18.80 -3.43
CA PHE A 7 1.81 17.49 -3.38
C PHE A 7 0.88 16.37 -3.84
N THR A 8 -0.41 16.46 -3.51
CA THR A 8 -1.44 15.54 -4.03
C THR A 8 -1.47 15.55 -5.55
N THR A 9 -1.51 16.72 -6.18
CA THR A 9 -1.49 16.84 -7.64
C THR A 9 -0.23 16.20 -8.23
N GLN A 10 0.94 16.43 -7.63
CA GLN A 10 2.18 15.82 -8.10
C GLN A 10 2.15 14.30 -8.04
N VAL A 11 1.67 13.71 -6.93
CA VAL A 11 1.53 12.25 -6.77
C VAL A 11 0.57 11.68 -7.81
N LEU A 12 -0.62 12.27 -7.96
CA LEU A 12 -1.62 11.81 -8.91
C LEU A 12 -1.12 11.91 -10.36
N THR A 13 -0.43 13.00 -10.71
CA THR A 13 0.16 13.15 -12.04
C THR A 13 1.22 12.07 -12.30
N ARG A 14 2.10 11.76 -11.33
CA ARG A 14 3.05 10.66 -11.47
C ARG A 14 2.35 9.34 -11.76
N LEU A 15 1.31 9.00 -10.99
CA LEU A 15 0.56 7.76 -11.23
C LEU A 15 0.04 7.68 -12.66
N VAL A 16 -0.57 8.77 -13.16
CA VAL A 16 -1.10 8.83 -14.53
C VAL A 16 -0.01 8.60 -15.59
N THR A 17 1.22 9.07 -15.38
CA THR A 17 2.33 8.84 -16.34
C THR A 17 2.69 7.36 -16.53
N ARG A 18 2.29 6.49 -15.60
CA ARG A 18 2.43 5.02 -15.71
C ARG A 18 1.10 4.32 -15.98
N GLY A 19 0.05 5.06 -16.36
CA GLY A 19 -1.28 4.48 -16.55
C GLY A 19 -1.93 3.98 -15.27
N LEU A 20 -1.49 4.47 -14.10
CA LEU A 20 -2.00 4.08 -12.80
C LEU A 20 -2.96 5.13 -12.25
N ALA A 21 -3.91 4.69 -11.44
CA ALA A 21 -4.80 5.55 -10.68
C ALA A 21 -5.01 4.99 -9.27
N LEU A 22 -5.32 5.85 -8.31
CA LEU A 22 -5.72 5.39 -6.99
C LEU A 22 -7.06 4.65 -7.09
N PRO A 23 -7.15 3.42 -6.59
CA PRO A 23 -8.42 2.72 -6.55
C PRO A 23 -9.38 3.39 -5.55
N THR A 24 -10.68 3.20 -5.72
CA THR A 24 -11.66 3.56 -4.70
C THR A 24 -11.46 2.66 -3.48
N PRO A 25 -11.21 3.21 -2.28
CA PRO A 25 -11.04 2.40 -1.09
C PRO A 25 -12.30 1.59 -0.77
N SER A 26 -12.17 0.27 -0.65
CA SER A 26 -13.29 -0.59 -0.29
C SER A 26 -13.71 -0.40 1.18
N PRO A 27 -15.00 -0.58 1.52
CA PRO A 27 -15.43 -0.57 2.92
C PRO A 27 -14.75 -1.69 3.71
N PRO A 28 -14.61 -1.55 5.05
CA PRO A 28 -14.06 -2.61 5.88
C PRO A 28 -14.91 -3.88 5.79
N ALA A 29 -14.25 -5.04 5.75
CA ALA A 29 -14.90 -6.34 5.64
C ALA A 29 -15.49 -6.86 6.97
N GLY A 30 -15.34 -6.12 8.06
CA GLY A 30 -15.75 -6.49 9.41
C GLY A 30 -15.97 -5.29 10.32
N ARG A 31 -16.12 -5.56 11.61
CA ARG A 31 -16.35 -4.52 12.63
C ARG A 31 -15.03 -3.91 13.11
N TYR A 32 -14.37 -3.15 12.23
CA TYR A 32 -13.15 -2.42 12.53
C TYR A 32 -13.07 -1.15 11.68
N GLU A 33 -12.20 -0.22 12.09
CA GLU A 33 -11.94 0.98 11.32
C GLU A 33 -10.89 0.72 10.23
N PRO A 34 -11.10 1.22 9.00
CA PRO A 34 -10.15 1.01 7.90
C PRO A 34 -8.82 1.73 8.13
N PHE A 35 -8.80 2.73 8.99
CA PHE A 35 -7.63 3.45 9.46
C PHE A 35 -7.89 4.12 10.81
N ARG A 36 -6.82 4.39 11.54
CA ARG A 36 -6.85 5.21 12.75
C ARG A 36 -5.80 6.29 12.64
N LEU A 37 -6.17 7.51 13.05
CA LEU A 37 -5.27 8.66 13.13
C LEU A 37 -5.16 9.08 14.59
N GLN A 38 -3.93 9.15 15.11
CA GLN A 38 -3.70 9.56 16.50
C GLN A 38 -2.33 10.20 16.68
N ARG A 39 -2.30 11.42 17.21
CA ARG A 39 -1.08 12.13 17.61
C ARG A 39 -0.01 12.14 16.52
N GLY A 40 -0.40 12.49 15.29
CA GLY A 40 0.50 12.56 14.15
C GLY A 40 0.88 11.22 13.53
N THR A 41 0.35 10.10 14.02
CA THR A 41 0.58 8.77 13.47
C THR A 41 -0.70 8.16 12.92
N GLY A 42 -0.65 7.68 11.69
CA GLY A 42 -1.73 6.98 11.02
C GLY A 42 -1.45 5.48 10.89
N TYR A 43 -2.47 4.68 11.13
CA TYR A 43 -2.43 3.22 11.05
C TYR A 43 -3.48 2.74 10.05
N LEU A 44 -3.09 1.99 9.05
CA LEU A 44 -4.02 1.35 8.13
C LEU A 44 -4.33 -0.09 8.58
N ALA A 45 -5.58 -0.49 8.40
CA ALA A 45 -5.91 -1.90 8.32
C ALA A 45 -5.24 -2.52 7.08
N ALA A 46 -5.11 -3.84 7.03
CA ALA A 46 -4.45 -4.52 5.92
C ALA A 46 -5.03 -4.15 4.55
N GLN A 47 -4.15 -3.91 3.60
CA GLN A 47 -4.48 -3.58 2.22
C GLN A 47 -4.07 -4.72 1.29
N PHE A 48 -4.93 -5.05 0.33
CA PHE A 48 -4.80 -6.20 -0.56
C PHE A 48 -4.59 -5.80 -2.00
N PRO A 49 -4.05 -6.69 -2.86
CA PRO A 49 -4.07 -6.50 -4.30
C PRO A 49 -5.51 -6.46 -4.80
N SER A 50 -5.93 -5.36 -5.37
CA SER A 50 -7.29 -5.22 -5.93
C SER A 50 -7.29 -4.40 -7.21
N ARG A 51 -8.25 -4.72 -8.10
CA ARG A 51 -8.64 -3.91 -9.26
C ARG A 51 -10.14 -3.79 -9.27
N ASP A 52 -10.64 -2.58 -9.48
CA ASP A 52 -12.09 -2.30 -9.50
C ASP A 52 -12.84 -2.84 -8.27
N GLY A 53 -12.19 -2.76 -7.09
CA GLY A 53 -12.76 -3.23 -5.82
C GLY A 53 -12.79 -4.75 -5.64
N LYS A 54 -12.22 -5.51 -6.58
CA LYS A 54 -12.16 -6.99 -6.51
C LYS A 54 -10.73 -7.46 -6.24
N PRO A 55 -10.55 -8.50 -5.39
CA PRO A 55 -9.25 -9.15 -5.24
C PRO A 55 -8.73 -9.69 -6.57
N VAL A 56 -7.44 -9.53 -6.82
CA VAL A 56 -6.75 -10.08 -7.99
C VAL A 56 -5.45 -10.73 -7.57
N LEU A 57 -4.88 -11.57 -8.44
CA LEU A 57 -3.63 -12.30 -8.17
C LEU A 57 -3.73 -13.09 -6.84
N GLN A 58 -4.76 -13.91 -6.75
CA GLN A 58 -5.03 -14.76 -5.58
C GLN A 58 -4.20 -16.04 -5.63
N GLY A 59 -3.92 -16.63 -4.48
CA GLY A 59 -3.10 -17.84 -4.35
C GLY A 59 -1.74 -17.57 -3.73
N ARG A 60 -0.91 -18.60 -3.62
CA ARG A 60 0.43 -18.54 -3.01
C ARG A 60 1.50 -18.19 -4.04
N VAL A 61 2.38 -17.29 -3.67
CA VAL A 61 3.57 -17.02 -4.47
C VAL A 61 4.54 -18.22 -4.36
N GLY A 62 5.07 -18.61 -5.50
CA GLY A 62 5.90 -19.81 -5.63
C GLY A 62 5.11 -21.09 -5.98
N GLN A 63 3.79 -21.02 -6.08
CA GLN A 63 2.94 -22.13 -6.54
C GLN A 63 1.89 -21.66 -7.56
N GLU A 64 0.80 -21.03 -7.11
CA GLU A 64 -0.25 -20.52 -8.01
C GLU A 64 0.19 -19.25 -8.74
N LEU A 65 1.10 -18.48 -8.12
CA LEU A 65 1.65 -17.23 -8.66
C LEU A 65 3.18 -17.29 -8.76
N SER A 66 3.70 -16.72 -9.84
CA SER A 66 5.14 -16.48 -9.99
C SER A 66 5.63 -15.33 -9.09
N LEU A 67 6.95 -15.20 -8.91
CA LEU A 67 7.58 -14.06 -8.25
C LEU A 67 7.13 -12.72 -8.87
N GLU A 68 7.12 -12.63 -10.20
CA GLU A 68 6.71 -11.40 -10.91
C GLU A 68 5.24 -11.04 -10.65
N GLN A 69 4.36 -12.03 -10.62
CA GLN A 69 2.96 -11.82 -10.25
C GLN A 69 2.82 -11.41 -8.77
N GLY A 70 3.66 -11.93 -7.90
CA GLY A 70 3.77 -11.50 -6.51
C GLY A 70 4.20 -10.03 -6.39
N ARG A 71 5.20 -9.59 -7.17
CA ARG A 71 5.64 -8.18 -7.23
C ARG A 71 4.54 -7.26 -7.75
N GLU A 72 3.81 -7.68 -8.78
CA GLU A 72 2.63 -6.95 -9.29
C GLU A 72 1.55 -6.84 -8.21
N ALA A 73 1.25 -7.93 -7.51
CA ALA A 73 0.30 -7.93 -6.41
C ALA A 73 0.72 -6.95 -5.30
N ALA A 74 2.01 -6.92 -4.95
CA ALA A 74 2.54 -5.98 -3.95
C ALA A 74 2.38 -4.51 -4.40
N ALA A 75 2.63 -4.21 -5.67
CA ALA A 75 2.40 -2.86 -6.22
C ALA A 75 0.92 -2.47 -6.17
N LEU A 76 -0.01 -3.38 -6.48
CA LEU A 76 -1.45 -3.12 -6.37
C LEU A 76 -1.91 -2.91 -4.93
N ALA A 77 -1.38 -3.68 -3.98
CA ALA A 77 -1.65 -3.47 -2.56
C ALA A 77 -1.10 -2.11 -2.06
N ALA A 78 0.05 -1.68 -2.59
CA ALA A 78 0.61 -0.35 -2.32
C ALA A 78 -0.28 0.78 -2.87
N LEU A 79 -0.86 0.63 -4.06
CA LEU A 79 -1.86 1.57 -4.58
C LEU A 79 -3.10 1.64 -3.69
N SER A 80 -3.57 0.49 -3.18
CA SER A 80 -4.68 0.43 -2.23
C SER A 80 -4.33 1.16 -0.93
N ALA A 81 -3.10 1.00 -0.42
CA ALA A 81 -2.61 1.72 0.76
C ALA A 81 -2.55 3.23 0.52
N MET A 82 -2.03 3.67 -0.63
CA MET A 82 -2.01 5.09 -1.00
C MET A 82 -3.42 5.68 -1.10
N ALA A 83 -4.36 4.96 -1.70
CA ALA A 83 -5.76 5.38 -1.78
C ALA A 83 -6.36 5.54 -0.38
N ARG A 84 -6.04 4.64 0.55
CA ARG A 84 -6.50 4.72 1.94
C ARG A 84 -5.87 5.89 2.70
N ILE A 85 -4.59 6.17 2.51
CA ILE A 85 -3.92 7.35 3.08
C ILE A 85 -4.56 8.63 2.53
N HIS A 86 -4.79 8.67 1.21
CA HIS A 86 -5.47 9.81 0.56
C HIS A 86 -6.86 10.05 1.16
N GLN A 87 -7.64 9.00 1.37
CA GLN A 87 -8.94 9.08 2.04
C GLN A 87 -8.82 9.58 3.49
N ALA A 88 -7.89 9.02 4.25
CA ALA A 88 -7.71 9.35 5.67
C ALA A 88 -7.29 10.82 5.91
N LEU A 89 -6.49 11.38 5.00
CA LEU A 89 -5.93 12.72 5.13
C LEU A 89 -6.64 13.79 4.28
N GLY A 90 -7.55 13.38 3.38
CA GLY A 90 -8.17 14.28 2.40
C GLY A 90 -7.19 14.75 1.32
N GLY A 91 -6.20 13.93 0.97
CA GLY A 91 -5.10 14.20 0.07
C GLY A 91 -3.75 13.77 0.66
N PHE A 92 -2.64 14.20 0.05
CA PHE A 92 -1.29 13.87 0.52
C PHE A 92 -0.54 15.07 1.12
N GLU A 93 -1.15 16.27 1.20
CA GLU A 93 -0.49 17.47 1.73
C GLU A 93 -0.01 17.27 3.16
N ARG A 94 -0.85 16.61 3.97
CA ARG A 94 -0.58 16.36 5.38
C ARG A 94 0.29 15.13 5.64
N LEU A 95 0.56 14.31 4.63
CA LEU A 95 1.47 13.17 4.76
C LEU A 95 2.90 13.68 4.99
N GLU A 96 3.51 13.34 6.11
CA GLU A 96 4.93 13.65 6.36
C GLU A 96 5.85 12.56 5.82
N GLY A 97 5.42 11.30 5.91
CA GLY A 97 6.12 10.16 5.35
C GLY A 97 5.59 8.83 5.84
N LEU A 98 5.94 7.78 5.14
CA LEU A 98 5.72 6.42 5.61
C LEU A 98 6.73 6.13 6.72
N LEU A 99 6.31 5.36 7.73
CA LEU A 99 7.16 4.92 8.82
C LEU A 99 7.51 3.44 8.68
N ARG A 100 6.50 2.62 8.40
CA ARG A 100 6.64 1.17 8.34
C ARG A 100 5.68 0.55 7.36
N VAL A 101 6.16 -0.45 6.63
CA VAL A 101 5.38 -1.34 5.77
C VAL A 101 5.69 -2.78 6.20
N ASP A 102 4.70 -3.46 6.75
CA ASP A 102 4.78 -4.90 7.03
C ASP A 102 4.00 -5.65 5.95
N GLY A 103 4.68 -6.54 5.24
CA GLY A 103 4.10 -7.35 4.18
C GLY A 103 3.99 -8.81 4.58
N PHE A 104 2.80 -9.38 4.44
CA PHE A 104 2.50 -10.79 4.67
C PHE A 104 2.25 -11.43 3.31
N VAL A 105 3.10 -12.37 2.91
CA VAL A 105 3.03 -13.03 1.60
C VAL A 105 2.58 -14.46 1.79
N ALA A 106 1.41 -14.81 1.23
CA ALA A 106 0.98 -16.20 1.14
C ALA A 106 1.98 -16.94 0.24
N SER A 107 2.74 -17.84 0.82
CA SER A 107 3.91 -18.47 0.20
C SER A 107 3.75 -19.97 0.10
N ALA A 108 4.20 -20.53 -1.03
CA ALA A 108 4.38 -21.97 -1.17
C ALA A 108 5.47 -22.46 -0.21
N GLU A 109 5.42 -23.74 0.11
CA GLU A 109 6.51 -24.39 0.86
C GLU A 109 7.83 -24.23 0.09
N GLY A 110 8.88 -23.81 0.79
CA GLY A 110 10.20 -23.57 0.18
C GLY A 110 10.37 -22.26 -0.59
N PHE A 111 9.34 -21.44 -0.74
CA PHE A 111 9.49 -20.09 -1.31
C PHE A 111 10.07 -19.14 -0.25
N LEU A 112 11.22 -18.51 -0.56
CA LEU A 112 11.97 -17.69 0.39
C LEU A 112 12.16 -16.23 -0.06
N ASP A 113 11.66 -15.87 -1.24
CA ASP A 113 11.89 -14.54 -1.86
C ASP A 113 10.79 -13.52 -1.52
N GLN A 114 10.19 -13.60 -0.32
CA GLN A 114 9.20 -12.63 0.15
C GLN A 114 9.74 -11.18 0.12
N PRO A 115 11.00 -10.89 0.48
CA PRO A 115 11.55 -9.54 0.33
C PRO A 115 11.48 -9.02 -1.11
N GLU A 116 11.81 -9.85 -2.11
CA GLU A 116 11.74 -9.46 -3.52
C GLU A 116 10.29 -9.22 -3.99
N VAL A 117 9.33 -10.01 -3.50
CA VAL A 117 7.90 -9.75 -3.73
C VAL A 117 7.54 -8.35 -3.26
N LEU A 118 7.93 -8.00 -2.04
CA LEU A 118 7.58 -6.70 -1.45
C LEU A 118 8.34 -5.52 -2.07
N ASP A 119 9.42 -5.75 -2.80
CA ASP A 119 10.07 -4.71 -3.58
C ASP A 119 9.11 -4.07 -4.58
N GLY A 120 8.16 -4.83 -5.12
CA GLY A 120 7.10 -4.26 -5.97
C GLY A 120 6.29 -3.15 -5.29
N ALA A 121 5.98 -3.31 -4.00
CA ALA A 121 5.32 -2.28 -3.21
C ALA A 121 6.26 -1.10 -2.90
N SER A 122 7.46 -1.40 -2.41
CA SER A 122 8.44 -0.37 -2.00
C SER A 122 8.86 0.52 -3.17
N GLU A 123 9.12 -0.05 -4.33
CA GLU A 123 9.46 0.68 -5.55
C GLU A 123 8.34 1.63 -5.97
N LEU A 124 7.08 1.18 -5.93
CA LEU A 124 5.95 2.04 -6.26
C LEU A 124 5.79 3.18 -5.25
N LEU A 125 5.87 2.89 -3.95
CA LEU A 125 5.74 3.89 -2.90
C LEU A 125 6.85 4.95 -2.97
N LEU A 126 8.10 4.54 -3.15
CA LEU A 126 9.24 5.43 -3.30
C LEU A 126 9.11 6.29 -4.56
N TRP A 127 8.75 5.70 -5.69
CA TRP A 127 8.58 6.43 -6.94
C TRP A 127 7.43 7.42 -6.89
N ALA A 128 6.27 7.04 -6.34
CA ALA A 128 5.10 7.91 -6.29
C ALA A 128 5.23 9.03 -5.26
N LEU A 129 5.72 8.72 -4.05
CA LEU A 129 5.75 9.64 -2.90
C LEU A 129 7.12 10.32 -2.70
N GLY A 130 8.16 9.90 -3.42
CA GLY A 130 9.53 10.42 -3.25
C GLY A 130 10.05 10.16 -1.83
N ASP A 131 10.67 11.16 -1.21
CA ASP A 131 11.21 11.02 0.15
C ASP A 131 10.17 10.63 1.19
N ARG A 132 8.90 11.00 0.99
CA ARG A 132 7.79 10.59 1.86
C ARG A 132 7.41 9.11 1.72
N GLY A 133 7.91 8.43 0.70
CA GLY A 133 7.73 6.98 0.48
C GLY A 133 8.77 6.11 1.21
N LYS A 134 9.82 6.68 1.79
CA LYS A 134 10.83 5.96 2.57
C LYS A 134 10.20 5.32 3.81
N HIS A 135 10.55 4.07 4.11
CA HIS A 135 9.95 3.30 5.20
C HIS A 135 10.86 2.18 5.68
N ALA A 136 10.72 1.78 6.96
CA ALA A 136 11.19 0.50 7.44
C ALA A 136 10.23 -0.60 6.95
N ARG A 137 10.75 -1.81 6.73
CA ARG A 137 9.95 -2.91 6.17
C ARG A 137 10.23 -4.24 6.85
N THR A 138 9.18 -5.05 7.00
CA THR A 138 9.31 -6.48 7.33
C THR A 138 8.55 -7.31 6.31
N ALA A 139 9.14 -8.44 5.91
CA ALA A 139 8.52 -9.43 5.04
C ALA A 139 8.26 -10.71 5.84
N PHE A 140 7.01 -11.18 5.81
CA PHE A 140 6.59 -12.40 6.47
C PHE A 140 6.07 -13.40 5.45
N ALA A 141 6.45 -14.67 5.61
CA ALA A 141 5.79 -15.77 4.94
C ALA A 141 4.60 -16.25 5.78
N VAL A 142 3.45 -16.44 5.14
CA VAL A 142 2.28 -17.06 5.75
C VAL A 142 1.72 -18.15 4.85
N ALA A 143 1.07 -19.15 5.43
CA ALA A 143 0.52 -20.27 4.66
C ALA A 143 -0.65 -19.86 3.77
N ARG A 144 -1.55 -19.01 4.28
CA ARG A 144 -2.75 -18.50 3.58
C ARG A 144 -3.18 -17.15 4.17
N LEU A 145 -3.91 -16.39 3.38
CA LEU A 145 -4.54 -15.14 3.78
C LEU A 145 -6.05 -15.20 3.52
N PRO A 146 -6.86 -14.35 4.16
CA PRO A 146 -8.30 -14.29 3.93
C PRO A 146 -8.63 -14.12 2.45
N LYS A 147 -9.69 -14.81 1.98
CA LYS A 147 -10.14 -14.80 0.58
C LYS A 147 -9.05 -15.21 -0.41
N ASP A 148 -8.10 -16.00 0.05
CA ASP A 148 -6.97 -16.49 -0.75
C ASP A 148 -6.13 -15.35 -1.39
N ASN A 149 -6.08 -14.18 -0.74
CA ASN A 149 -5.20 -13.10 -1.19
C ASN A 149 -3.74 -13.55 -1.18
N SER A 150 -2.97 -13.09 -2.16
CA SER A 150 -1.56 -13.44 -2.28
C SER A 150 -0.69 -12.70 -1.27
N LEU A 151 -1.09 -11.50 -0.89
CA LEU A 151 -0.40 -10.74 0.15
C LEU A 151 -1.30 -9.67 0.80
N GLU A 152 -0.85 -9.18 1.94
CA GLU A 152 -1.40 -8.04 2.66
C GLU A 152 -0.29 -7.09 3.06
N LEU A 153 -0.57 -5.79 2.99
CA LEU A 153 0.30 -4.73 3.50
C LEU A 153 -0.35 -4.03 4.69
N ILE A 154 0.37 -3.93 5.78
CA ILE A 154 0.03 -3.08 6.92
C ILE A 154 0.95 -1.86 6.87
N VAL A 155 0.38 -0.65 6.84
CA VAL A 155 1.15 0.58 6.68
C VAL A 155 0.92 1.50 7.87
N THR A 156 2.03 2.00 8.42
CA THR A 156 2.06 3.06 9.43
C THR A 156 2.73 4.29 8.82
N PHE A 157 2.15 5.46 9.02
CA PHE A 157 2.65 6.71 8.44
C PHE A 157 2.57 7.88 9.44
N ALA A 158 3.42 8.89 9.23
CA ALA A 158 3.40 10.14 9.94
C ALA A 158 2.60 11.19 9.16
N TYR A 159 1.84 12.02 9.88
CA TYR A 159 1.07 13.10 9.28
C TYR A 159 1.03 14.35 10.17
N LYS A 160 0.88 15.51 9.53
CA LYS A 160 0.63 16.78 10.24
C LYS A 160 -0.80 16.82 10.76
N GLU A 161 -0.95 17.01 12.06
CA GLU A 161 -2.28 17.28 12.64
C GLU A 161 -2.86 18.59 12.09
N PRO A 162 -4.20 18.69 11.95
CA PRO A 162 -4.83 19.97 11.66
C PRO A 162 -4.47 20.97 12.77
N ARG A 163 -4.14 22.21 12.40
CA ARG A 163 -3.99 23.27 13.41
C ARG A 163 -5.31 23.40 14.18
N ARG A 164 -5.27 23.22 15.49
CA ARG A 164 -6.41 23.57 16.34
C ARG A 164 -6.62 25.08 16.18
N ARG A 165 -7.80 25.46 15.75
CA ARG A 165 -8.24 26.86 15.80
C ARG A 165 -8.57 27.22 17.23
#